data_930b2135bd11ccbcab79a6addb7a8b8c
#
_entry.id   930b2135bd11ccbcab79a6addb7a8b8c
#
_cell.length_a   1.000
_cell.length_b   1.000
_cell.length_c   1.000
_cell.angle_alpha   90.00
_cell.angle_beta   90.00
_cell.angle_gamma   90.00
#
_symmetry.space_group_name_H-M   'P 1'
#
loop_
_entity.id
_entity.type
_entity.pdbx_description
1 polymer ?
#
loop_
_entity_poly.entity_id
_entity_poly.type
_entity_poly.pdbx_seq_one_letter_code
_entity_poly.pdbx_strand_id
1 'polypeptide(L)'
;MTRLQQRRSRIRAEYGFDFPDDFFAFWDFVNRLSPLAPLQALSDVLDITLVGPFEILAGRFDGRVPCHSLLLHWRYHDDPPEFFTVFAGGGDGLHWGYYLDDPDAERSGSGCVASYYAEDAFELSADGDTLFEAVRLHLEYCHGDCLIDAEINPEDAALASESLQRLDELRQRLLPYATGDRPEVGEDYTERYAGITSRDDLVVERTADDMGIVLDPALYRALSKGGRSLWKQLRKKKHDPSDLVEEARLALREGFPGTALALGKDLWASVIGDKMAHAVELLDAAYENLGRATLRRVLQTHVANRLLASVDILIEEEVGPNPEDA
;
A
#
# COMPACT_ATOMS: atom_id res chain seq x y z
N MET A 1 10.05 0.28 30.56
CA MET A 1 9.59 0.13 29.18
C MET A 1 10.70 -0.56 28.37
N THR A 2 10.41 -1.65 27.69
CA THR A 2 11.42 -2.35 26.86
C THR A 2 11.73 -1.53 25.59
N ARG A 3 12.86 -1.81 24.92
CA ARG A 3 13.19 -1.17 23.63
C ARG A 3 12.07 -1.37 22.58
N LEU A 4 11.49 -2.56 22.51
CA LEU A 4 10.38 -2.84 21.60
C LEU A 4 9.15 -1.99 21.92
N GLN A 5 8.80 -1.82 23.18
CA GLN A 5 7.70 -0.94 23.59
C GLN A 5 7.95 0.53 23.23
N GLN A 6 9.21 1.00 23.36
CA GLN A 6 9.59 2.36 22.93
C GLN A 6 9.42 2.53 21.41
N ARG A 7 9.84 1.56 20.60
CA ARG A 7 9.71 1.59 19.15
C ARG A 7 8.25 1.52 18.70
N ARG A 8 7.41 0.69 19.34
CA ARG A 8 5.95 0.68 19.11
C ARG A 8 5.32 2.03 19.42
N SER A 9 5.66 2.65 20.57
CA SER A 9 5.16 3.99 20.91
C SER A 9 5.62 5.06 19.90
N ARG A 10 6.83 4.93 19.36
CA ARG A 10 7.33 5.81 18.29
C ARG A 10 6.52 5.66 17.02
N ILE A 11 6.24 4.43 16.56
CA ILE A 11 5.40 4.18 15.38
C ILE A 11 4.06 4.89 15.54
N ARG A 12 3.35 4.68 16.66
CA ARG A 12 2.09 5.35 16.94
C ARG A 12 2.20 6.88 16.92
N ALA A 13 3.25 7.44 17.50
CA ALA A 13 3.45 8.88 17.54
C ALA A 13 3.72 9.48 16.15
N GLU A 14 4.48 8.78 15.31
CA GLU A 14 4.87 9.25 13.97
C GLU A 14 3.73 9.07 12.94
N TYR A 15 3.09 7.90 12.93
CA TYR A 15 2.01 7.61 12.00
C TYR A 15 0.66 8.19 12.45
N GLY A 16 0.44 8.35 13.76
CA GLY A 16 -0.79 8.92 14.34
C GLY A 16 -1.86 7.89 14.66
N PHE A 17 -1.64 6.62 14.37
CA PHE A 17 -2.57 5.51 14.63
C PHE A 17 -1.80 4.25 15.06
N ASP A 18 -2.53 3.23 15.51
CA ASP A 18 -1.97 1.91 15.75
C ASP A 18 -2.16 1.04 14.51
N PHE A 19 -1.06 0.44 14.02
CA PHE A 19 -1.17 -0.58 12.97
C PHE A 19 -2.00 -1.77 13.44
N PRO A 20 -2.65 -2.51 12.51
CA PRO A 20 -3.40 -3.72 12.83
C PRO A 20 -2.58 -4.75 13.64
N ASP A 21 -3.25 -5.59 14.43
CA ASP A 21 -2.59 -6.54 15.32
C ASP A 21 -1.68 -7.54 14.57
N ASP A 22 -2.05 -7.88 13.34
CA ASP A 22 -1.25 -8.77 12.48
C ASP A 22 0.11 -8.18 12.11
N PHE A 23 0.27 -6.84 12.07
CA PHE A 23 1.56 -6.18 11.87
C PHE A 23 2.58 -6.58 12.95
N PHE A 24 2.19 -6.59 14.22
CA PHE A 24 3.07 -6.97 15.30
C PHE A 24 3.24 -8.49 15.39
N ALA A 25 2.20 -9.25 15.07
CA ALA A 25 2.29 -10.71 14.98
C ALA A 25 3.24 -11.14 13.85
N PHE A 26 3.21 -10.41 12.72
CA PHE A 26 4.11 -10.64 11.60
C PHE A 26 5.57 -10.31 11.95
N TRP A 27 5.80 -9.21 12.69
CA TRP A 27 7.12 -8.90 13.22
C TRP A 27 7.66 -10.02 14.12
N ASP A 28 6.84 -10.57 15.01
CA ASP A 28 7.23 -11.71 15.85
C ASP A 28 7.49 -12.99 15.03
N PHE A 29 6.74 -13.19 13.94
CA PHE A 29 6.96 -14.29 13.00
C PHE A 29 8.32 -14.22 12.31
N VAL A 30 8.66 -13.09 11.69
CA VAL A 30 9.93 -12.93 10.96
C VAL A 30 11.15 -12.95 11.90
N ASN A 31 11.02 -12.49 13.15
CA ASN A 31 12.07 -12.63 14.14
C ASN A 31 12.33 -14.09 14.55
N ARG A 32 11.32 -14.96 14.49
CA ARG A 32 11.52 -16.41 14.67
C ARG A 32 12.09 -17.09 13.41
N LEU A 33 11.73 -16.56 12.25
CA LEU A 33 12.19 -17.10 10.96
C LEU A 33 13.68 -16.77 10.74
N SER A 34 14.07 -15.51 10.95
CA SER A 34 15.44 -15.01 10.78
C SER A 34 15.84 -14.07 11.93
N PRO A 35 16.28 -14.59 13.09
CA PRO A 35 16.56 -13.76 14.28
C PRO A 35 17.67 -12.73 14.10
N LEU A 36 18.62 -12.98 13.19
CA LEU A 36 19.77 -12.10 12.93
C LEU A 36 19.48 -11.04 11.86
N ALA A 37 18.55 -11.30 10.97
CA ALA A 37 18.20 -10.42 9.86
C ALA A 37 16.67 -10.45 9.58
N PRO A 38 15.82 -10.03 10.54
CA PRO A 38 14.37 -10.15 10.38
C PRO A 38 13.80 -9.34 9.23
N LEU A 39 14.43 -8.23 8.86
CA LEU A 39 13.98 -7.42 7.71
C LEU A 39 14.17 -8.13 6.37
N GLN A 40 15.15 -9.03 6.26
CA GLN A 40 15.45 -9.84 5.08
C GLN A 40 14.93 -11.27 5.18
N ALA A 41 14.05 -11.57 6.13
CA ALA A 41 13.61 -12.94 6.41
C ALA A 41 12.90 -13.63 5.22
N LEU A 42 12.38 -12.86 4.27
CA LEU A 42 11.66 -13.35 3.09
C LEU A 42 12.42 -13.08 1.78
N SER A 43 13.57 -12.39 1.80
CA SER A 43 14.25 -11.95 0.58
C SER A 43 14.76 -13.10 -0.28
N ASP A 44 15.30 -14.16 0.33
CA ASP A 44 15.87 -15.29 -0.40
C ASP A 44 14.80 -16.23 -1.02
N VAL A 45 13.55 -16.14 -0.56
CA VAL A 45 12.47 -17.05 -0.99
C VAL A 45 11.42 -16.36 -1.83
N LEU A 46 11.10 -15.09 -1.50
CA LEU A 46 10.01 -14.34 -2.12
C LEU A 46 10.46 -13.02 -2.74
N ASP A 47 11.75 -12.69 -2.66
CA ASP A 47 12.28 -11.38 -3.06
C ASP A 47 11.54 -10.20 -2.36
N ILE A 48 11.15 -10.39 -1.09
CA ILE A 48 10.48 -9.38 -0.26
C ILE A 48 11.41 -8.93 0.86
N THR A 49 11.59 -7.63 1.00
CA THR A 49 12.24 -6.98 2.13
C THR A 49 11.21 -6.23 2.97
N LEU A 50 11.29 -6.38 4.31
CA LEU A 50 10.46 -5.61 5.23
C LEU A 50 11.02 -4.19 5.35
N VAL A 51 10.17 -3.19 5.16
CA VAL A 51 10.56 -1.78 5.10
C VAL A 51 9.65 -0.89 5.96
N GLY A 52 9.84 0.42 5.89
CA GLY A 52 8.96 1.39 6.53
C GLY A 52 8.84 1.22 8.05
N PRO A 53 7.64 1.01 8.61
CA PRO A 53 7.45 0.87 10.05
C PRO A 53 8.16 -0.36 10.64
N PHE A 54 8.45 -1.41 9.87
CA PHE A 54 9.27 -2.53 10.33
C PHE A 54 10.71 -2.13 10.61
N GLU A 55 11.27 -1.19 9.88
CA GLU A 55 12.62 -0.68 10.11
C GLU A 55 12.71 0.10 11.43
N ILE A 56 11.61 0.73 11.86
CA ILE A 56 11.52 1.34 13.20
C ILE A 56 11.55 0.22 14.26
N LEU A 57 10.79 -0.87 14.09
CA LEU A 57 10.83 -2.01 15.00
C LEU A 57 12.22 -2.68 15.05
N ALA A 58 12.91 -2.76 13.92
CA ALA A 58 14.28 -3.24 13.85
C ALA A 58 15.30 -2.31 14.55
N GLY A 59 14.94 -1.04 14.75
CA GLY A 59 15.79 -0.05 15.42
C GLY A 59 16.70 0.74 14.49
N ARG A 60 16.43 0.74 13.18
CA ARG A 60 17.20 1.51 12.20
C ARG A 60 17.20 3.02 12.51
N PHE A 61 16.14 3.48 13.18
CA PHE A 61 15.95 4.87 13.59
C PHE A 61 16.38 5.19 15.04
N ASP A 62 16.92 4.22 15.79
CA ASP A 62 17.35 4.45 17.17
C ASP A 62 18.46 5.49 17.22
N GLY A 63 18.24 6.56 18.00
CA GLY A 63 19.20 7.66 18.12
C GLY A 63 19.35 8.55 16.89
N ARG A 64 18.52 8.37 15.86
CA ARG A 64 18.50 9.21 14.65
C ARG A 64 17.27 10.12 14.64
N VAL A 65 17.48 11.36 14.18
CA VAL A 65 16.40 12.33 13.89
C VAL A 65 16.38 12.49 12.37
N PRO A 66 15.40 11.92 11.66
CA PRO A 66 15.33 12.05 10.22
C PRO A 66 15.03 13.50 9.81
N CYS A 67 15.56 13.93 8.66
CA CYS A 67 15.30 15.26 8.11
C CYS A 67 13.87 15.43 7.60
N HIS A 68 13.21 14.35 7.29
CA HIS A 68 11.83 14.30 6.79
C HIS A 68 10.92 13.52 7.74
N SER A 69 9.62 13.74 7.60
CA SER A 69 8.61 12.96 8.33
C SER A 69 8.71 11.46 8.00
N LEU A 70 8.58 10.59 9.02
CA LEU A 70 8.51 9.14 8.82
C LEU A 70 7.29 8.69 7.98
N LEU A 71 6.30 9.55 7.78
CA LEU A 71 5.20 9.30 6.82
C LEU A 71 5.67 9.25 5.37
N LEU A 72 6.87 9.75 5.06
CA LEU A 72 7.47 9.71 3.72
C LEU A 72 8.40 8.52 3.53
N HIS A 73 8.75 7.81 4.60
CA HIS A 73 9.67 6.69 4.53
C HIS A 73 9.00 5.51 3.82
N TRP A 74 9.59 5.09 2.70
CA TRP A 74 9.05 4.11 1.77
C TRP A 74 7.68 4.48 1.18
N ARG A 75 7.42 5.78 1.01
CA ARG A 75 6.27 6.27 0.26
C ARG A 75 6.72 6.65 -1.14
N TYR A 76 6.19 5.94 -2.11
CA TYR A 76 6.45 6.23 -3.52
C TYR A 76 5.65 7.44 -3.99
N HIS A 77 6.08 8.02 -5.12
CA HIS A 77 5.57 9.28 -5.67
C HIS A 77 4.04 9.29 -5.90
N ASP A 78 3.47 8.18 -6.30
CA ASP A 78 2.05 8.07 -6.66
C ASP A 78 1.21 7.31 -5.63
N ASP A 79 1.80 6.88 -4.51
CA ASP A 79 1.05 6.22 -3.43
C ASP A 79 -0.12 7.07 -2.98
N PRO A 80 -1.35 6.52 -2.92
CA PRO A 80 -2.47 7.23 -2.34
C PRO A 80 -2.26 7.43 -0.83
N PRO A 81 -2.89 8.46 -0.22
CA PRO A 81 -2.73 8.73 1.21
C PRO A 81 -3.10 7.55 2.12
N GLU A 82 -4.02 6.70 1.69
CA GLU A 82 -4.49 5.51 2.40
C GLU A 82 -3.48 4.37 2.44
N PHE A 83 -2.41 4.42 1.61
CA PHE A 83 -1.46 3.32 1.47
C PHE A 83 -0.22 3.53 2.35
N PHE A 84 0.14 2.53 3.18
CA PHE A 84 1.26 2.57 4.12
C PHE A 84 2.20 1.39 3.85
N THR A 85 3.27 1.64 3.13
CA THR A 85 4.24 0.62 2.68
C THR A 85 4.89 -0.11 3.85
N VAL A 86 4.92 -1.44 3.77
CA VAL A 86 5.54 -2.34 4.76
C VAL A 86 6.49 -3.35 4.14
N PHE A 87 6.35 -3.66 2.84
CA PHE A 87 7.26 -4.52 2.09
C PHE A 87 7.68 -3.86 0.78
N ALA A 88 8.90 -4.15 0.35
CA ALA A 88 9.41 -3.83 -0.98
C ALA A 88 9.86 -5.11 -1.68
N GLY A 89 9.53 -5.24 -2.96
CA GLY A 89 9.92 -6.35 -3.83
C GLY A 89 11.06 -5.99 -4.78
N GLY A 90 11.46 -6.94 -5.61
CA GLY A 90 12.67 -6.84 -6.43
C GLY A 90 12.54 -6.07 -7.74
N GLY A 91 11.36 -5.85 -8.30
CA GLY A 91 11.22 -5.26 -9.65
C GLY A 91 10.16 -4.16 -9.76
N ASP A 92 10.34 -3.25 -10.72
CA ASP A 92 9.38 -2.25 -11.20
C ASP A 92 8.70 -1.41 -10.11
N GLY A 93 9.40 -1.21 -8.97
CA GLY A 93 8.85 -0.52 -7.81
C GLY A 93 7.73 -1.28 -7.10
N LEU A 94 7.71 -2.63 -7.20
CA LEU A 94 6.73 -3.46 -6.50
C LEU A 94 6.86 -3.30 -4.99
N HIS A 95 5.77 -2.96 -4.35
CA HIS A 95 5.70 -2.83 -2.90
C HIS A 95 4.30 -3.16 -2.38
N TRP A 96 4.24 -3.56 -1.11
CA TRP A 96 3.01 -3.87 -0.41
C TRP A 96 2.83 -2.95 0.78
N GLY A 97 1.60 -2.62 1.08
CA GLY A 97 1.25 -1.80 2.23
C GLY A 97 -0.13 -2.11 2.78
N TYR A 98 -0.37 -1.65 4.00
CA TYR A 98 -1.73 -1.52 4.47
C TYR A 98 -2.44 -0.41 3.71
N TYR A 99 -3.59 -0.73 3.16
CA TYR A 99 -4.53 0.25 2.64
C TYR A 99 -5.62 0.48 3.69
N LEU A 100 -5.62 1.66 4.31
CA LEU A 100 -6.49 1.99 5.44
C LEU A 100 -7.43 3.14 5.05
N ASP A 101 -8.73 2.85 4.98
CA ASP A 101 -9.74 3.85 4.62
C ASP A 101 -9.91 4.91 5.69
N ASP A 102 -9.81 4.52 6.97
CA ASP A 102 -9.96 5.42 8.11
C ASP A 102 -9.08 4.95 9.27
N PRO A 103 -7.79 5.35 9.31
CA PRO A 103 -6.89 4.99 10.41
C PRO A 103 -7.22 5.71 11.73
N ASP A 104 -8.08 6.73 11.72
CA ASP A 104 -8.50 7.48 12.90
C ASP A 104 -9.69 6.82 13.63
N ALA A 105 -10.36 5.84 13.00
CA ALA A 105 -11.46 5.11 13.61
C ALA A 105 -10.98 4.24 14.79
N GLU A 106 -11.78 4.17 15.88
CA GLU A 106 -11.46 3.37 17.08
C GLU A 106 -11.26 1.86 16.78
N ARG A 107 -11.83 1.38 15.68
CA ARG A 107 -11.56 0.07 15.11
C ARG A 107 -11.15 0.27 13.67
N SER A 108 -9.89 0.05 13.37
CA SER A 108 -9.38 -0.01 12.00
C SER A 108 -9.94 -1.26 11.26
N GLY A 109 -11.28 -1.31 11.13
CA GLY A 109 -12.00 -2.44 10.54
C GLY A 109 -12.20 -2.33 9.03
N SER A 110 -11.83 -1.20 8.44
CA SER A 110 -11.89 -1.00 6.99
C SER A 110 -10.47 -0.83 6.45
N GLY A 111 -9.82 -1.94 6.17
CA GLY A 111 -8.50 -1.95 5.56
C GLY A 111 -8.17 -3.32 5.01
N CYS A 112 -7.19 -3.38 4.15
CA CYS A 112 -6.61 -4.61 3.62
C CYS A 112 -5.12 -4.42 3.40
N VAL A 113 -4.42 -5.48 3.02
CA VAL A 113 -3.09 -5.37 2.43
C VAL A 113 -3.24 -5.34 0.93
N ALA A 114 -2.54 -4.42 0.29
CA ALA A 114 -2.55 -4.27 -1.15
C ALA A 114 -1.13 -4.18 -1.68
N SER A 115 -0.93 -4.50 -2.95
CA SER A 115 0.30 -4.31 -3.70
C SER A 115 0.15 -3.27 -4.79
N TYR A 116 1.30 -2.71 -5.19
CA TYR A 116 1.37 -1.67 -6.19
C TYR A 116 2.72 -1.69 -6.91
N TYR A 117 2.69 -1.49 -8.23
CA TYR A 117 3.88 -1.35 -9.08
C TYR A 117 4.08 0.12 -9.41
N ALA A 118 4.97 0.81 -8.70
CA ALA A 118 5.12 2.27 -8.80
C ALA A 118 5.58 2.76 -10.18
N GLU A 119 6.24 1.91 -10.98
CA GLU A 119 6.78 2.28 -12.29
C GLU A 119 5.87 1.87 -13.46
N ASP A 120 4.87 0.99 -13.25
CA ASP A 120 4.14 0.35 -14.35
C ASP A 120 2.62 0.48 -14.28
N ALA A 121 2.04 0.66 -13.11
CA ALA A 121 0.59 0.61 -12.93
C ALA A 121 0.04 1.77 -12.10
N PHE A 122 -1.28 2.00 -12.23
CA PHE A 122 -2.03 2.97 -11.42
C PHE A 122 -3.04 2.26 -10.51
N GLU A 123 -3.21 0.98 -10.70
CA GLU A 123 -4.19 0.13 -10.04
C GLU A 123 -3.48 -0.61 -8.91
N LEU A 124 -4.08 -0.57 -7.72
CA LEU A 124 -3.64 -1.39 -6.61
C LEU A 124 -4.32 -2.75 -6.70
N SER A 125 -3.62 -3.78 -6.28
CA SER A 125 -4.19 -5.12 -6.10
C SER A 125 -4.43 -5.38 -4.63
N ALA A 126 -5.64 -5.76 -4.25
CA ALA A 126 -5.92 -6.22 -2.90
C ALA A 126 -5.42 -7.67 -2.74
N ASP A 127 -4.53 -7.92 -1.77
CA ASP A 127 -3.82 -9.19 -1.64
C ASP A 127 -4.23 -9.98 -0.39
N GLY A 128 -5.06 -9.42 0.48
CA GLY A 128 -5.58 -10.10 1.66
C GLY A 128 -5.98 -9.14 2.78
N ASP A 129 -6.65 -9.65 3.79
CA ASP A 129 -7.03 -8.88 4.97
C ASP A 129 -5.86 -8.70 5.96
N THR A 130 -4.82 -9.52 5.85
CA THR A 130 -3.65 -9.54 6.73
C THR A 130 -2.35 -9.69 5.96
N LEU A 131 -1.22 -9.28 6.57
CA LEU A 131 0.11 -9.48 5.99
C LEU A 131 0.41 -10.97 5.72
N PHE A 132 -0.09 -11.87 6.55
CA PHE A 132 0.08 -13.30 6.37
C PHE A 132 -0.61 -13.81 5.12
N GLU A 133 -1.81 -13.30 4.81
CA GLU A 133 -2.55 -13.64 3.61
C GLU A 133 -1.90 -13.08 2.35
N ALA A 134 -1.45 -11.81 2.39
CA ALA A 134 -0.75 -11.19 1.27
C ALA A 134 0.56 -11.92 0.94
N VAL A 135 1.37 -12.23 1.96
CA VAL A 135 2.61 -13.01 1.77
C VAL A 135 2.29 -14.43 1.28
N ARG A 136 1.20 -15.04 1.75
CA ARG A 136 0.78 -16.35 1.25
C ARG A 136 0.36 -16.29 -0.21
N LEU A 137 -0.39 -15.26 -0.61
CA LEU A 137 -0.81 -15.10 -2.00
C LEU A 137 0.41 -14.93 -2.93
N HIS A 138 1.36 -14.09 -2.56
CA HIS A 138 2.60 -13.91 -3.32
C HIS A 138 3.44 -15.19 -3.38
N LEU A 139 3.51 -15.95 -2.28
CA LEU A 139 4.17 -17.25 -2.27
C LEU A 139 3.55 -18.22 -3.30
N GLU A 140 2.22 -18.24 -3.43
CA GLU A 140 1.56 -19.12 -4.38
C GLU A 140 1.78 -18.69 -5.84
N TYR A 141 1.91 -17.38 -6.12
CA TYR A 141 2.36 -16.88 -7.42
C TYR A 141 3.80 -17.36 -7.71
N CYS A 142 4.75 -17.13 -6.80
CA CYS A 142 6.13 -17.61 -6.97
C CYS A 142 6.21 -19.13 -7.16
N HIS A 143 5.36 -19.88 -6.48
CA HIS A 143 5.28 -21.34 -6.64
C HIS A 143 4.78 -21.73 -8.04
N GLY A 144 3.74 -21.05 -8.56
CA GLY A 144 3.24 -21.27 -9.92
C GLY A 144 4.30 -20.94 -10.98
N ASP A 145 4.97 -19.80 -10.83
CA ASP A 145 6.05 -19.39 -11.74
C ASP A 145 7.21 -20.39 -11.76
N CYS A 146 7.65 -20.90 -10.59
CA CYS A 146 8.67 -21.94 -10.51
C CYS A 146 8.27 -23.25 -11.24
N LEU A 147 6.97 -23.62 -11.21
CA LEU A 147 6.49 -24.80 -11.95
C LEU A 147 6.53 -24.57 -13.46
N ILE A 148 6.10 -23.40 -13.91
CA ILE A 148 6.11 -23.02 -15.35
C ILE A 148 7.57 -22.98 -15.84
N ASP A 149 8.46 -22.37 -15.10
CA ASP A 149 9.88 -22.28 -15.46
C ASP A 149 10.53 -23.68 -15.57
N ALA A 150 10.20 -24.60 -14.66
CA ALA A 150 10.69 -25.98 -14.72
C ALA A 150 10.19 -26.75 -15.97
N GLU A 151 8.98 -26.45 -16.47
CA GLU A 151 8.44 -27.05 -17.69
C GLU A 151 9.11 -26.47 -18.95
N ILE A 152 9.38 -25.16 -18.96
CA ILE A 152 9.96 -24.47 -20.10
C ILE A 152 11.46 -24.74 -20.22
N ASN A 153 12.17 -24.79 -19.08
CA ASN A 153 13.62 -24.95 -18.98
C ASN A 153 14.00 -26.21 -18.18
N PRO A 154 13.87 -27.43 -18.78
CA PRO A 154 14.16 -28.69 -18.06
C PRO A 154 15.59 -28.83 -17.54
N GLU A 155 16.55 -28.08 -18.09
CA GLU A 155 17.93 -28.01 -17.63
C GLU A 155 18.06 -27.37 -16.25
N ASP A 156 17.13 -26.51 -15.87
CA ASP A 156 17.10 -25.81 -14.58
C ASP A 156 16.22 -26.53 -13.53
N ALA A 157 15.71 -27.73 -13.84
CA ALA A 157 14.79 -28.48 -12.98
C ALA A 157 15.31 -28.72 -11.55
N ALA A 158 16.63 -28.83 -11.37
CA ALA A 158 17.23 -29.00 -10.05
C ALA A 158 17.10 -27.71 -9.21
N LEU A 159 17.32 -26.54 -9.80
CA LEU A 159 17.15 -25.22 -9.15
C LEU A 159 15.69 -24.98 -8.81
N ALA A 160 14.80 -25.27 -9.76
CA ALA A 160 13.36 -25.16 -9.55
C ALA A 160 12.88 -26.06 -8.39
N SER A 161 13.40 -27.30 -8.29
CA SER A 161 13.08 -28.21 -7.19
C SER A 161 13.53 -27.67 -5.83
N GLU A 162 14.72 -27.06 -5.74
CA GLU A 162 15.19 -26.41 -4.51
C GLU A 162 14.32 -25.21 -4.13
N SER A 163 13.96 -24.37 -5.09
CA SER A 163 13.07 -23.23 -4.89
C SER A 163 11.69 -23.67 -4.41
N LEU A 164 11.08 -24.66 -5.05
CA LEU A 164 9.80 -25.25 -4.63
C LEU A 164 9.86 -25.79 -3.20
N GLN A 165 10.95 -26.48 -2.83
CA GLN A 165 11.09 -26.95 -1.46
C GLN A 165 11.12 -25.79 -0.44
N ARG A 166 11.86 -24.71 -0.72
CA ARG A 166 11.90 -23.52 0.15
C ARG A 166 10.54 -22.84 0.28
N LEU A 167 9.81 -22.74 -0.83
CA LEU A 167 8.44 -22.21 -0.84
C LEU A 167 7.49 -23.08 -0.01
N ASP A 168 7.57 -24.41 -0.12
CA ASP A 168 6.78 -25.35 0.68
C ASP A 168 7.10 -25.24 2.18
N GLU A 169 8.37 -25.13 2.55
CA GLU A 169 8.79 -24.92 3.93
C GLU A 169 8.23 -23.62 4.52
N LEU A 170 8.26 -22.53 3.75
CA LEU A 170 7.67 -21.26 4.16
C LEU A 170 6.16 -21.35 4.26
N ARG A 171 5.49 -22.00 3.30
CA ARG A 171 4.03 -22.25 3.31
C ARG A 171 3.62 -22.95 4.60
N GLN A 172 4.33 -24.01 5.00
CA GLN A 172 4.01 -24.73 6.26
C GLN A 172 4.14 -23.82 7.50
N ARG A 173 5.03 -22.85 7.48
CA ARG A 173 5.20 -21.88 8.58
C ARG A 173 4.11 -20.81 8.60
N LEU A 174 3.51 -20.49 7.45
CA LEU A 174 2.43 -19.51 7.31
C LEU A 174 1.04 -20.11 7.65
N LEU A 175 0.83 -21.41 7.43
CA LEU A 175 -0.47 -22.07 7.68
C LEU A 175 -1.11 -21.78 9.03
N PRO A 176 -0.38 -21.72 10.18
CA PRO A 176 -0.97 -21.42 11.48
C PRO A 176 -1.57 -20.01 11.60
N TYR A 177 -1.25 -19.12 10.67
CA TYR A 177 -1.72 -17.73 10.64
C TYR A 177 -2.79 -17.50 9.57
N ALA A 178 -3.12 -18.52 8.78
CA ALA A 178 -4.17 -18.42 7.78
C ALA A 178 -5.54 -18.16 8.45
N THR A 179 -6.31 -17.23 7.90
CA THR A 179 -7.69 -17.03 8.32
C THR A 179 -8.60 -17.99 7.55
N GLY A 180 -9.51 -18.65 8.27
CA GLY A 180 -10.41 -19.64 7.69
C GLY A 180 -9.72 -20.93 7.21
N ASP A 181 -10.46 -21.75 6.46
CA ASP A 181 -9.99 -23.00 5.85
C ASP A 181 -9.48 -22.69 4.43
N ARG A 182 -8.19 -22.46 4.29
CA ARG A 182 -7.52 -22.13 3.02
C ARG A 182 -6.42 -23.17 2.72
N PRO A 183 -6.79 -24.45 2.47
CA PRO A 183 -5.80 -25.52 2.27
C PRO A 183 -5.21 -25.55 0.86
N GLU A 184 -5.83 -24.86 -0.10
CA GLU A 184 -5.42 -24.86 -1.51
C GLU A 184 -4.00 -24.35 -1.68
N VAL A 185 -3.37 -24.74 -2.76
CA VAL A 185 -1.99 -24.38 -3.12
C VAL A 185 -1.90 -24.00 -4.60
N GLY A 186 -0.88 -23.23 -4.94
CA GLY A 186 -0.59 -22.84 -6.32
C GLY A 186 -1.75 -22.10 -6.99
N GLU A 187 -2.05 -22.46 -8.24
CA GLU A 187 -3.07 -21.82 -9.08
C GLU A 187 -4.47 -21.85 -8.45
N ASP A 188 -4.87 -22.96 -7.81
CA ASP A 188 -6.16 -23.08 -7.11
C ASP A 188 -6.32 -22.02 -6.00
N TYR A 189 -5.21 -21.69 -5.30
CA TYR A 189 -5.21 -20.66 -4.27
C TYR A 189 -5.32 -19.26 -4.87
N THR A 190 -4.51 -18.96 -5.88
CA THR A 190 -4.49 -17.63 -6.52
C THR A 190 -5.81 -17.33 -7.23
N GLU A 191 -6.39 -18.30 -7.96
CA GLU A 191 -7.71 -18.14 -8.60
C GLU A 191 -8.82 -17.83 -7.59
N ARG A 192 -8.73 -18.38 -6.38
CA ARG A 192 -9.79 -18.24 -5.37
C ARG A 192 -9.65 -16.99 -4.51
N TYR A 193 -8.44 -16.58 -4.18
CA TYR A 193 -8.20 -15.56 -3.15
C TYR A 193 -7.56 -14.25 -3.66
N ALA A 194 -7.03 -14.23 -4.88
CA ALA A 194 -6.50 -12.99 -5.44
C ALA A 194 -7.59 -11.93 -5.62
N GLY A 195 -7.32 -10.73 -5.14
CA GLY A 195 -8.25 -9.61 -5.25
C GLY A 195 -9.48 -9.68 -4.34
N ILE A 196 -9.53 -10.63 -3.39
CA ILE A 196 -10.69 -10.82 -2.50
C ILE A 196 -10.32 -10.49 -1.06
N THR A 197 -10.98 -9.49 -0.50
CA THR A 197 -10.83 -9.07 0.89
C THR A 197 -12.19 -8.82 1.54
N SER A 198 -12.23 -8.82 2.87
CA SER A 198 -13.44 -8.46 3.63
C SER A 198 -13.88 -7.00 3.40
N ARG A 199 -12.95 -6.16 2.93
CA ARG A 199 -13.18 -4.76 2.59
C ARG A 199 -14.11 -4.59 1.39
N ASP A 200 -14.13 -5.52 0.44
CA ASP A 200 -14.90 -5.41 -0.81
C ASP A 200 -16.41 -5.24 -0.56
N ASP A 201 -16.93 -5.89 0.46
CA ASP A 201 -18.35 -5.78 0.86
C ASP A 201 -18.70 -4.38 1.42
N LEU A 202 -17.71 -3.57 1.77
CA LEU A 202 -17.88 -2.23 2.35
C LEU A 202 -17.73 -1.11 1.31
N VAL A 203 -17.29 -1.43 0.10
CA VAL A 203 -17.04 -0.44 -0.96
C VAL A 203 -18.35 0.16 -1.47
N VAL A 204 -18.50 1.47 -1.30
CA VAL A 204 -19.70 2.23 -1.72
C VAL A 204 -19.62 2.64 -3.18
N GLU A 205 -18.44 3.02 -3.65
CA GLU A 205 -18.18 3.41 -5.05
C GLU A 205 -16.78 2.93 -5.43
N ARG A 206 -16.63 2.43 -6.67
CA ARG A 206 -15.33 2.03 -7.22
C ARG A 206 -14.59 3.24 -7.77
N THR A 207 -13.26 3.22 -7.66
CA THR A 207 -12.36 4.28 -8.13
C THR A 207 -11.31 3.74 -9.09
N ALA A 208 -10.61 4.63 -9.79
CA ALA A 208 -9.65 4.29 -10.84
C ALA A 208 -8.40 3.56 -10.35
N ASP A 209 -8.16 3.57 -9.05
CA ASP A 209 -7.10 2.81 -8.36
C ASP A 209 -7.51 1.39 -7.97
N ASP A 210 -8.71 0.94 -8.38
CA ASP A 210 -9.40 -0.31 -8.08
C ASP A 210 -9.77 -0.53 -6.59
N MET A 211 -9.36 0.36 -5.68
CA MET A 211 -9.66 0.22 -4.26
C MET A 211 -11.05 0.74 -3.87
N GLY A 212 -11.59 1.71 -4.60
CA GLY A 212 -12.88 2.29 -4.24
C GLY A 212 -12.85 3.14 -2.96
N ILE A 213 -14.04 3.51 -2.46
CA ILE A 213 -14.21 4.26 -1.21
C ILE A 213 -15.07 3.49 -0.22
N VAL A 214 -14.68 3.50 1.05
CA VAL A 214 -15.43 2.93 2.17
C VAL A 214 -15.85 4.06 3.11
N LEU A 215 -17.16 4.23 3.30
CA LEU A 215 -17.76 5.21 4.20
C LEU A 215 -19.24 4.87 4.39
N ASP A 216 -19.97 5.62 5.24
CA ASP A 216 -21.43 5.53 5.30
C ASP A 216 -22.03 5.92 3.92
N PRO A 217 -22.80 5.02 3.27
CA PRO A 217 -23.41 5.30 1.98
C PRO A 217 -24.26 6.59 1.95
N ALA A 218 -24.78 7.02 3.08
CA ALA A 218 -25.53 8.29 3.18
C ALA A 218 -24.66 9.53 2.95
N LEU A 219 -23.34 9.39 3.02
CA LEU A 219 -22.36 10.47 2.78
C LEU A 219 -21.87 10.51 1.33
N TYR A 220 -22.41 9.66 0.46
CA TYR A 220 -22.04 9.60 -0.95
C TYR A 220 -23.23 9.89 -1.87
N ARG A 221 -22.95 10.63 -2.92
CA ARG A 221 -23.84 10.85 -4.06
C ARG A 221 -23.06 10.70 -5.35
N ALA A 222 -23.56 9.84 -6.26
CA ALA A 222 -22.90 9.61 -7.54
C ALA A 222 -22.82 10.89 -8.38
N LEU A 223 -21.70 11.07 -9.07
CA LEU A 223 -21.52 12.09 -10.09
C LEU A 223 -22.38 11.81 -11.33
N SER A 224 -22.68 12.85 -12.10
CA SER A 224 -23.39 12.75 -13.38
C SER A 224 -22.68 11.85 -14.40
N LYS A 225 -21.36 11.70 -14.27
CA LYS A 225 -20.51 10.81 -15.07
C LYS A 225 -19.56 10.07 -14.13
N GLY A 226 -19.39 8.77 -14.32
CA GLY A 226 -18.53 7.93 -13.47
C GLY A 226 -18.08 6.66 -14.16
N GLY A 227 -17.33 5.83 -13.41
CA GLY A 227 -16.88 4.51 -13.79
C GLY A 227 -15.81 4.49 -14.90
N ARG A 228 -15.58 3.32 -15.47
CA ARG A 228 -14.49 3.07 -16.43
C ARG A 228 -14.41 4.02 -17.61
N SER A 229 -15.54 4.58 -18.05
CA SER A 229 -15.56 5.56 -19.16
C SER A 229 -14.94 6.90 -18.74
N LEU A 230 -15.23 7.34 -17.51
CA LEU A 230 -14.62 8.53 -16.92
C LEU A 230 -13.13 8.32 -16.70
N TRP A 231 -12.70 7.19 -16.10
CA TRP A 231 -11.28 6.88 -15.84
C TRP A 231 -10.45 6.94 -17.13
N LYS A 232 -10.94 6.34 -18.24
CA LYS A 232 -10.30 6.44 -19.56
C LYS A 232 -10.20 7.88 -20.08
N GLN A 233 -11.14 8.76 -19.71
CA GLN A 233 -11.08 10.17 -20.08
C GLN A 233 -10.11 10.95 -19.21
N LEU A 234 -10.11 10.71 -17.90
CA LEU A 234 -9.19 11.33 -16.95
C LEU A 234 -7.73 11.04 -17.26
N ARG A 235 -7.41 9.87 -17.79
CA ARG A 235 -6.07 9.51 -18.28
C ARG A 235 -5.65 10.24 -19.55
N LYS A 236 -6.53 11.01 -20.20
CA LYS A 236 -6.17 11.82 -21.37
C LYS A 236 -5.74 13.22 -20.95
N LYS A 237 -4.52 13.63 -21.36
CA LYS A 237 -3.96 14.96 -21.03
C LYS A 237 -4.88 16.14 -21.38
N LYS A 238 -5.64 16.04 -22.46
CA LYS A 238 -6.53 17.11 -22.95
C LYS A 238 -7.92 17.09 -22.30
N HIS A 239 -8.25 16.16 -21.43
CA HIS A 239 -9.56 16.13 -20.79
C HIS A 239 -9.58 17.11 -19.60
N ASP A 240 -10.50 18.05 -19.65
CA ASP A 240 -10.75 19.02 -18.58
C ASP A 240 -11.79 18.45 -17.60
N PRO A 241 -11.44 18.22 -16.33
CA PRO A 241 -12.36 17.70 -15.31
C PRO A 241 -13.18 18.80 -14.60
N SER A 242 -13.07 20.09 -14.99
CA SER A 242 -13.60 21.22 -14.22
C SER A 242 -15.09 21.10 -13.89
N ASP A 243 -15.92 20.63 -14.82
CA ASP A 243 -17.36 20.46 -14.57
C ASP A 243 -17.63 19.43 -13.47
N LEU A 244 -16.86 18.32 -13.45
CA LEU A 244 -16.98 17.26 -12.42
C LEU A 244 -16.44 17.74 -11.07
N VAL A 245 -15.38 18.52 -11.09
CA VAL A 245 -14.81 19.14 -9.87
C VAL A 245 -15.83 20.08 -9.23
N GLU A 246 -16.52 20.91 -10.03
CA GLU A 246 -17.58 21.78 -9.51
C GLU A 246 -18.78 20.97 -8.98
N GLU A 247 -19.15 19.87 -9.65
CA GLU A 247 -20.20 18.98 -9.16
C GLU A 247 -19.79 18.33 -7.81
N ALA A 248 -18.55 17.88 -7.67
CA ALA A 248 -18.03 17.33 -6.42
C ALA A 248 -17.97 18.39 -5.30
N ARG A 249 -17.56 19.62 -5.61
CA ARG A 249 -17.58 20.75 -4.66
C ARG A 249 -19.01 21.07 -4.18
N LEU A 250 -19.98 21.01 -5.09
CA LEU A 250 -21.39 21.19 -4.72
C LEU A 250 -21.87 20.06 -3.81
N ALA A 251 -21.58 18.82 -4.16
CA ALA A 251 -21.91 17.64 -3.33
C ALA A 251 -21.33 17.77 -1.93
N LEU A 252 -20.07 18.17 -1.82
CA LEU A 252 -19.39 18.39 -0.53
C LEU A 252 -20.13 19.44 0.33
N ARG A 253 -20.51 20.58 -0.26
CA ARG A 253 -21.28 21.63 0.45
C ARG A 253 -22.67 21.15 0.89
N GLU A 254 -23.25 20.19 0.20
CA GLU A 254 -24.54 19.58 0.52
C GLU A 254 -24.44 18.40 1.50
N GLY A 255 -23.24 18.08 2.00
CA GLY A 255 -23.01 17.06 3.00
C GLY A 255 -22.68 15.67 2.42
N PHE A 256 -22.20 15.59 1.18
CA PHE A 256 -21.77 14.34 0.53
C PHE A 256 -20.25 14.32 0.28
N PRO A 257 -19.42 14.24 1.33
CA PRO A 257 -17.95 14.24 1.20
C PRO A 257 -17.41 13.03 0.43
N GLY A 258 -18.13 11.91 0.41
CA GLY A 258 -17.75 10.72 -0.35
C GLY A 258 -17.67 10.96 -1.86
N THR A 259 -18.46 11.90 -2.40
CA THR A 259 -18.38 12.29 -3.82
C THR A 259 -17.04 12.97 -4.15
N ALA A 260 -16.60 13.87 -3.26
CA ALA A 260 -15.30 14.52 -3.41
C ALA A 260 -14.14 13.53 -3.20
N LEU A 261 -14.30 12.59 -2.26
CA LEU A 261 -13.31 11.52 -2.03
C LEU A 261 -13.14 10.65 -3.29
N ALA A 262 -14.25 10.15 -3.87
CA ALA A 262 -14.20 9.29 -5.05
C ALA A 262 -13.56 10.00 -6.25
N LEU A 263 -13.99 11.22 -6.60
CA LEU A 263 -13.37 11.95 -7.70
C LEU A 263 -11.92 12.32 -7.40
N GLY A 264 -11.59 12.67 -6.16
CA GLY A 264 -10.22 12.97 -5.75
C GLY A 264 -9.29 11.81 -5.99
N LYS A 265 -9.71 10.58 -5.65
CA LYS A 265 -8.97 9.34 -5.92
C LYS A 265 -8.85 9.04 -7.42
N ASP A 266 -9.92 9.21 -8.19
CA ASP A 266 -9.89 9.04 -9.65
C ASP A 266 -8.90 10.00 -10.32
N LEU A 267 -8.83 11.25 -9.85
CA LEU A 267 -7.89 12.26 -10.34
C LEU A 267 -6.45 11.95 -9.89
N TRP A 268 -6.26 11.48 -8.65
CA TRP A 268 -4.95 11.05 -8.15
C TRP A 268 -4.39 9.92 -9.00
N ALA A 269 -5.14 8.86 -9.23
CA ALA A 269 -4.78 7.71 -10.06
C ALA A 269 -4.60 8.07 -11.55
N SER A 270 -5.04 9.25 -12.02
CA SER A 270 -4.81 9.67 -13.41
C SER A 270 -3.37 10.08 -13.68
N VAL A 271 -2.58 10.40 -12.64
CA VAL A 271 -1.14 10.80 -12.68
C VAL A 271 -0.82 11.95 -13.65
N ILE A 272 -1.79 12.79 -13.99
CA ILE A 272 -1.59 13.93 -14.90
C ILE A 272 -1.47 15.22 -14.09
N GLY A 273 -0.30 15.87 -14.17
CA GLY A 273 0.10 17.01 -13.35
C GLY A 273 -0.95 18.12 -13.21
N ASP A 274 -1.65 18.48 -14.28
CA ASP A 274 -2.68 19.54 -14.25
C ASP A 274 -3.91 19.15 -13.41
N LYS A 275 -4.18 17.86 -13.21
CA LYS A 275 -5.30 17.33 -12.43
C LYS A 275 -4.96 17.10 -10.96
N MET A 276 -3.68 17.02 -10.66
CA MET A 276 -3.19 16.77 -9.30
C MET A 276 -3.65 17.85 -8.31
N ALA A 277 -3.68 19.11 -8.73
CA ALA A 277 -4.16 20.21 -7.86
C ALA A 277 -5.64 20.00 -7.47
N HIS A 278 -6.48 19.53 -8.39
CA HIS A 278 -7.87 19.20 -8.10
C HIS A 278 -7.99 17.93 -7.22
N ALA A 279 -7.16 16.92 -7.46
CA ALA A 279 -7.11 15.74 -6.60
C ALA A 279 -6.79 16.12 -5.15
N VAL A 280 -5.74 16.90 -4.96
CA VAL A 280 -5.30 17.35 -3.62
C VAL A 280 -6.39 18.15 -2.93
N GLU A 281 -7.01 19.11 -3.63
CA GLU A 281 -8.11 19.94 -3.09
C GLU A 281 -9.29 19.08 -2.63
N LEU A 282 -9.75 18.16 -3.49
CA LEU A 282 -10.92 17.34 -3.19
C LEU A 282 -10.64 16.33 -2.07
N LEU A 283 -9.47 15.70 -2.08
CA LEU A 283 -9.05 14.76 -1.03
C LEU A 283 -8.88 15.48 0.33
N ASP A 284 -8.20 16.64 0.36
CA ASP A 284 -8.02 17.40 1.61
C ASP A 284 -9.37 17.78 2.23
N ALA A 285 -10.30 18.31 1.41
CA ALA A 285 -11.64 18.69 1.85
C ALA A 285 -12.49 17.46 2.25
N ALA A 286 -12.39 16.35 1.53
CA ALA A 286 -13.10 15.11 1.86
C ALA A 286 -12.63 14.55 3.19
N TYR A 287 -11.33 14.43 3.41
CA TYR A 287 -10.76 13.94 4.67
C TYR A 287 -11.13 14.85 5.85
N GLU A 288 -11.11 16.17 5.67
CA GLU A 288 -11.55 17.11 6.71
C GLU A 288 -13.00 16.86 7.12
N ASN A 289 -13.91 16.75 6.14
CA ASN A 289 -15.35 16.56 6.39
C ASN A 289 -15.68 15.15 6.94
N LEU A 290 -14.87 14.14 6.61
CA LEU A 290 -14.99 12.77 7.13
C LEU A 290 -14.30 12.58 8.48
N GLY A 291 -13.55 13.58 9.00
CA GLY A 291 -12.80 13.47 10.24
C GLY A 291 -11.51 12.62 10.14
N ARG A 292 -11.04 12.33 8.92
CA ARG A 292 -9.84 11.50 8.65
C ARG A 292 -8.56 12.34 8.75
N ALA A 293 -8.25 12.80 9.95
CA ALA A 293 -7.16 13.75 10.20
C ALA A 293 -5.78 13.18 9.83
N THR A 294 -5.57 11.89 10.06
CA THR A 294 -4.32 11.20 9.72
C THR A 294 -4.11 11.16 8.21
N LEU A 295 -5.11 10.79 7.42
CA LEU A 295 -4.99 10.76 5.95
C LEU A 295 -4.76 12.16 5.37
N ARG A 296 -5.44 13.16 5.92
CA ARG A 296 -5.19 14.57 5.56
C ARG A 296 -3.75 14.98 5.80
N ARG A 297 -3.18 14.61 6.95
CA ARG A 297 -1.77 14.87 7.29
C ARG A 297 -0.81 14.14 6.33
N VAL A 298 -1.10 12.88 6.00
CA VAL A 298 -0.32 12.11 5.00
C VAL A 298 -0.35 12.82 3.65
N LEU A 299 -1.54 13.19 3.16
CA LEU A 299 -1.70 13.92 1.89
C LEU A 299 -0.86 15.18 1.85
N GLN A 300 -0.99 16.06 2.86
CA GLN A 300 -0.27 17.34 2.93
C GLN A 300 1.24 17.15 3.01
N THR A 301 1.70 16.17 3.82
CA THR A 301 3.12 15.85 3.95
C THR A 301 3.69 15.30 2.65
N HIS A 302 2.96 14.42 1.98
CA HIS A 302 3.38 13.80 0.72
C HIS A 302 3.47 14.85 -0.40
N VAL A 303 2.42 15.65 -0.60
CA VAL A 303 2.39 16.67 -1.66
C VAL A 303 3.51 17.71 -1.50
N ALA A 304 3.81 18.11 -0.25
CA ALA A 304 4.90 19.05 0.03
C ALA A 304 6.30 18.49 -0.25
N ASN A 305 6.44 17.15 -0.35
CA ASN A 305 7.73 16.44 -0.49
C ASN A 305 7.73 15.44 -1.66
N ARG A 306 6.85 15.60 -2.63
CA ARG A 306 6.62 14.62 -3.69
C ARG A 306 7.84 14.40 -4.62
N LEU A 307 8.81 15.29 -4.60
CA LEU A 307 10.01 15.24 -5.46
C LEU A 307 11.26 14.75 -4.70
N LEU A 308 11.09 14.04 -3.57
CA LEU A 308 12.23 13.41 -2.90
C LEU A 308 12.89 12.39 -3.84
N ALA A 309 14.21 12.44 -3.91
CA ALA A 309 15.00 11.58 -4.80
C ALA A 309 15.02 10.11 -4.34
N SER A 310 14.74 9.85 -3.05
CA SER A 310 14.72 8.51 -2.48
C SER A 310 13.50 8.30 -1.60
N VAL A 311 12.90 7.12 -1.67
CA VAL A 311 11.85 6.67 -0.75
C VAL A 311 12.42 6.33 0.64
N ASP A 312 13.71 6.00 0.72
CA ASP A 312 14.43 5.79 1.97
C ASP A 312 15.00 7.11 2.48
N ILE A 313 14.30 7.73 3.41
CA ILE A 313 14.66 9.05 3.99
C ILE A 313 15.90 9.03 4.90
N LEU A 314 16.51 7.86 5.12
CA LEU A 314 17.79 7.73 5.83
C LEU A 314 18.99 7.68 4.88
N ILE A 315 18.78 7.55 3.57
CA ILE A 315 19.82 7.75 2.59
C ILE A 315 20.02 9.25 2.47
N GLU A 316 21.20 9.74 2.86
CA GLU A 316 21.57 11.14 2.63
C GLU A 316 21.61 11.36 1.11
N GLU A 317 20.90 12.38 0.62
CA GLU A 317 21.08 12.83 -0.76
C GLU A 317 22.56 13.20 -0.91
N GLU A 318 23.29 12.50 -1.78
CA GLU A 318 24.57 13.01 -2.27
C GLU A 318 24.26 14.34 -2.96
N VAL A 319 24.55 15.44 -2.27
CA VAL A 319 24.52 16.76 -2.88
C VAL A 319 25.58 16.71 -3.98
N GLY A 320 25.13 16.49 -5.21
CA GLY A 320 26.01 16.54 -6.37
C GLY A 320 26.78 17.84 -6.36
N PRO A 321 28.01 17.88 -6.88
CA PRO A 321 28.83 19.09 -6.89
C PRO A 321 28.01 20.22 -7.47
N ASN A 322 27.98 21.33 -6.73
CA ASN A 322 27.29 22.55 -7.12
C ASN A 322 27.69 22.91 -8.57
N PRO A 323 26.75 23.07 -9.54
CA PRO A 323 27.10 23.41 -10.91
C PRO A 323 27.88 24.75 -11.04
N GLU A 324 28.06 25.51 -9.96
CA GLU A 324 28.90 26.70 -9.91
C GLU A 324 30.37 26.39 -9.58
N ASP A 325 30.72 25.15 -9.24
CA ASP A 325 32.10 24.72 -8.94
C ASP A 325 32.77 23.94 -10.12
N ALA A 326 32.18 23.94 -11.32
CA ALA A 326 32.69 23.29 -12.52
C ALA A 326 33.23 24.27 -13.57
#